data_a87a99b8bd62cc977b759872d61098c9
#
_entry.id   a87a99b8bd62cc977b759872d61098c9
#
_cell.length_a   1.000
_cell.length_b   1.000
_cell.length_c   1.000
_cell.angle_alpha   90.00
_cell.angle_beta   90.00
_cell.angle_gamma   90.00
#
_symmetry.space_group_name_H-M   'P 1'
#
loop_
_entity.id
_entity.type
_entity.pdbx_description
1 polymer ?
#
loop_
_entity_poly.entity_id
_entity_poly.type
_entity_poly.pdbx_seq_one_letter_code
_entity_poly.pdbx_strand_id
1 'polypeptide(L)'
;MKIGIPKEIKNNENRVGMTPAGVAELVRHGHEVFVQHTAGEGSGFSDEEYVNVGAQILQSMDFVYAEADMIVKVKEPIEPEYALIRKGQLVFTYFHFACERELTEAMLKSGAVCLAYETVQLPNGSLPLLLPMSEVAGRMAALNGAYYLQKTKGGKGKLISGVPGVRPTRVLVLGGGIVGEAAARMAAGMGAEVTITDISLPRLRQLDMELPSNVSTLYSSAHNIRKELPSVDIVIGSVLVPGDKTPHLITRDMLQLMEPGTVLVDVAIDQGGCFETSRPTTHSEPVYEVDGIVHYCVANIPGAVPNTSTIALTNATLKYAVALADKGWQQACRDDEALRKGLNIVHGKVVFKAVADVFGLPYEPLTL
;
A
#
# COMPACT_ATOMS: atom_id res chain seq x y z
N MET A 1 -23.22 10.96 12.87
CA MET A 1 -22.85 11.03 11.44
C MET A 1 -23.32 9.76 10.74
N LYS A 2 -23.68 9.86 9.47
CA LYS A 2 -23.96 8.72 8.58
C LYS A 2 -22.69 8.33 7.83
N ILE A 3 -22.27 7.06 7.94
CA ILE A 3 -21.01 6.57 7.40
C ILE A 3 -21.31 5.48 6.37
N GLY A 4 -20.78 5.62 5.16
CA GLY A 4 -20.95 4.69 4.07
C GLY A 4 -19.68 3.89 3.79
N ILE A 5 -19.83 2.58 3.65
CA ILE A 5 -18.77 1.65 3.28
C ILE A 5 -19.19 0.94 1.99
N PRO A 6 -18.85 1.51 0.82
CA PRO A 6 -19.15 0.89 -0.44
C PRO A 6 -18.27 -0.33 -0.70
N LYS A 7 -18.71 -1.21 -1.59
CA LYS A 7 -17.90 -2.29 -2.15
C LYS A 7 -16.86 -1.70 -3.10
N GLU A 8 -15.64 -2.18 -3.00
CA GLU A 8 -14.59 -1.83 -3.95
C GLU A 8 -14.89 -2.44 -5.32
N ILE A 9 -14.73 -1.63 -6.36
CA ILE A 9 -15.03 -2.02 -7.74
C ILE A 9 -13.81 -2.07 -8.66
N LYS A 10 -12.63 -1.71 -8.13
CA LYS A 10 -11.37 -1.82 -8.87
C LYS A 10 -11.02 -3.30 -9.08
N ASN A 11 -10.46 -3.62 -10.24
CA ASN A 11 -10.13 -5.00 -10.59
C ASN A 11 -9.21 -5.66 -9.53
N ASN A 12 -9.58 -6.87 -9.11
CA ASN A 12 -8.88 -7.64 -8.06
C ASN A 12 -8.78 -6.93 -6.69
N GLU A 13 -9.65 -5.94 -6.42
CA GLU A 13 -9.74 -5.34 -5.09
C GLU A 13 -10.88 -5.98 -4.30
N ASN A 14 -10.50 -6.76 -3.30
CA ASN A 14 -11.42 -7.51 -2.44
C ASN A 14 -11.37 -7.04 -0.97
N ARG A 15 -10.59 -6.00 -0.68
CA ARG A 15 -10.60 -5.37 0.64
C ARG A 15 -11.87 -4.56 0.83
N VAL A 16 -12.18 -4.21 2.07
CA VAL A 16 -13.29 -3.33 2.45
C VAL A 16 -12.80 -2.25 3.40
N GLY A 17 -13.40 -1.06 3.35
CA GLY A 17 -12.93 0.11 4.10
C GLY A 17 -12.97 -0.04 5.62
N MET A 18 -13.82 -0.94 6.16
CA MET A 18 -13.98 -1.16 7.59
C MET A 18 -14.40 -2.60 7.88
N THR A 19 -13.84 -3.21 8.93
CA THR A 19 -14.27 -4.54 9.44
C THR A 19 -15.55 -4.43 10.25
N PRO A 20 -16.29 -5.55 10.49
CA PRO A 20 -17.40 -5.55 11.44
C PRO A 20 -17.02 -5.02 12.83
N ALA A 21 -15.82 -5.34 13.31
CA ALA A 21 -15.34 -4.82 14.60
C ALA A 21 -15.18 -3.28 14.60
N GLY A 22 -14.68 -2.71 13.49
CA GLY A 22 -14.59 -1.26 13.33
C GLY A 22 -15.97 -0.60 13.23
N VAL A 23 -16.91 -1.25 12.55
CA VAL A 23 -18.32 -0.81 12.49
C VAL A 23 -18.97 -0.83 13.88
N ALA A 24 -18.75 -1.88 14.67
CA ALA A 24 -19.24 -1.96 16.04
C ALA A 24 -18.79 -0.74 16.88
N GLU A 25 -17.55 -0.30 16.71
CA GLU A 25 -17.03 0.87 17.41
C GLU A 25 -17.71 2.18 16.96
N LEU A 26 -17.90 2.36 15.64
CA LEU A 26 -18.63 3.52 15.12
C LEU A 26 -20.09 3.57 15.60
N VAL A 27 -20.77 2.41 15.60
CA VAL A 27 -22.14 2.31 16.12
C VAL A 27 -22.19 2.57 17.63
N ARG A 28 -21.22 2.09 18.41
CA ARG A 28 -21.09 2.37 19.85
C ARG A 28 -20.94 3.87 20.13
N HIS A 29 -20.31 4.62 19.21
CA HIS A 29 -20.22 6.09 19.26
C HIS A 29 -21.51 6.80 18.82
N GLY A 30 -22.57 6.06 18.47
CA GLY A 30 -23.87 6.62 18.08
C GLY A 30 -23.96 7.03 16.61
N HIS A 31 -23.12 6.48 15.74
CA HIS A 31 -23.16 6.73 14.30
C HIS A 31 -24.02 5.68 13.60
N GLU A 32 -24.63 6.09 12.48
CA GLU A 32 -25.32 5.19 11.56
C GLU A 32 -24.32 4.72 10.50
N VAL A 33 -24.21 3.40 10.33
CA VAL A 33 -23.26 2.81 9.37
C VAL A 33 -24.01 2.03 8.29
N PHE A 34 -23.77 2.39 7.05
CA PHE A 34 -24.32 1.75 5.86
C PHE A 34 -23.22 1.00 5.13
N VAL A 35 -23.40 -0.30 4.94
CA VAL A 35 -22.45 -1.16 4.21
C VAL A 35 -23.13 -1.64 2.94
N GLN A 36 -22.43 -1.55 1.80
CA GLN A 36 -22.98 -2.11 0.58
C GLN A 36 -23.04 -3.63 0.65
N HIS A 37 -24.13 -4.21 0.12
CA HIS A 37 -24.29 -5.65 -0.02
C HIS A 37 -23.03 -6.32 -0.59
N THR A 38 -22.56 -7.37 0.07
CA THR A 38 -21.33 -8.12 -0.26
C THR A 38 -20.02 -7.35 -0.23
N ALA A 39 -19.98 -6.16 0.36
CA ALA A 39 -18.73 -5.37 0.40
C ALA A 39 -17.59 -6.06 1.16
N GLY A 40 -17.90 -6.81 2.22
CA GLY A 40 -16.92 -7.52 3.05
C GLY A 40 -16.59 -8.94 2.61
N GLU A 41 -17.37 -9.55 1.71
CA GLU A 41 -17.25 -10.97 1.38
C GLU A 41 -15.86 -11.37 0.87
N GLY A 42 -15.27 -10.54 0.01
CA GLY A 42 -13.93 -10.78 -0.51
C GLY A 42 -12.83 -10.75 0.57
N SER A 43 -13.10 -10.12 1.71
CA SER A 43 -12.24 -10.10 2.89
C SER A 43 -12.65 -11.12 3.95
N GLY A 44 -13.69 -11.94 3.70
CA GLY A 44 -14.18 -12.96 4.60
C GLY A 44 -15.16 -12.45 5.67
N PHE A 45 -15.80 -11.30 5.44
CA PHE A 45 -16.82 -10.72 6.32
C PHE A 45 -18.18 -10.73 5.62
N SER A 46 -19.16 -11.45 6.17
CA SER A 46 -20.52 -11.53 5.64
C SER A 46 -21.35 -10.30 5.97
N ASP A 47 -22.40 -10.05 5.20
CA ASP A 47 -23.38 -9.02 5.51
C ASP A 47 -24.03 -9.23 6.89
N GLU A 48 -24.25 -10.48 7.28
CA GLU A 48 -24.80 -10.83 8.60
C GLU A 48 -23.91 -10.37 9.75
N GLU A 49 -22.58 -10.49 9.61
CA GLU A 49 -21.63 -9.99 10.62
C GLU A 49 -21.72 -8.47 10.80
N TYR A 50 -21.93 -7.73 9.71
CA TYR A 50 -22.16 -6.27 9.77
C TYR A 50 -23.51 -5.92 10.40
N VAL A 51 -24.58 -6.63 10.04
CA VAL A 51 -25.91 -6.44 10.65
C VAL A 51 -25.90 -6.73 12.14
N ASN A 52 -25.21 -7.80 12.56
CA ASN A 52 -25.11 -8.18 13.97
C ASN A 52 -24.42 -7.14 14.86
N VAL A 53 -23.62 -6.27 14.29
CA VAL A 53 -22.96 -5.15 15.00
C VAL A 53 -23.67 -3.81 14.80
N GLY A 54 -24.84 -3.80 14.15
CA GLY A 54 -25.70 -2.63 14.02
C GLY A 54 -25.58 -1.83 12.72
N ALA A 55 -24.90 -2.34 11.71
CA ALA A 55 -24.89 -1.73 10.37
C ALA A 55 -26.20 -2.03 9.62
N GLN A 56 -26.52 -1.18 8.66
CA GLN A 56 -27.57 -1.39 7.67
C GLN A 56 -26.95 -1.78 6.33
N ILE A 57 -27.44 -2.86 5.72
CA ILE A 57 -26.98 -3.29 4.39
C ILE A 57 -27.81 -2.59 3.32
N LEU A 58 -27.14 -1.90 2.39
CA LEU A 58 -27.73 -1.25 1.23
C LEU A 58 -27.36 -2.01 -0.04
N GLN A 59 -28.31 -2.15 -0.96
CA GLN A 59 -28.17 -3.05 -2.11
C GLN A 59 -27.19 -2.56 -3.17
N SER A 60 -27.00 -1.25 -3.29
CA SER A 60 -26.14 -0.68 -4.33
C SER A 60 -25.25 0.44 -3.80
N MET A 61 -24.22 0.71 -4.54
CA MET A 61 -23.27 1.80 -4.31
C MET A 61 -24.00 3.16 -4.29
N ASP A 62 -24.95 3.39 -5.20
CA ASP A 62 -25.71 4.63 -5.29
C ASP A 62 -26.41 4.97 -3.96
N PHE A 63 -27.04 3.98 -3.33
CA PHE A 63 -27.69 4.17 -2.05
C PHE A 63 -26.68 4.49 -0.92
N VAL A 64 -25.52 3.82 -0.93
CA VAL A 64 -24.48 4.09 0.08
C VAL A 64 -23.97 5.53 -0.02
N TYR A 65 -23.65 5.97 -1.25
CA TYR A 65 -23.20 7.34 -1.48
C TYR A 65 -24.29 8.38 -1.18
N ALA A 66 -25.55 8.08 -1.52
CA ALA A 66 -26.67 9.00 -1.28
C ALA A 66 -26.95 9.22 0.21
N GLU A 67 -26.85 8.19 1.04
CA GLU A 67 -27.16 8.28 2.48
C GLU A 67 -26.00 8.84 3.32
N ALA A 68 -24.76 8.57 2.95
CA ALA A 68 -23.61 8.83 3.81
C ALA A 68 -23.14 10.28 3.80
N ASP A 69 -22.74 10.80 4.96
CA ASP A 69 -22.00 12.05 5.15
C ASP A 69 -20.50 11.81 4.93
N MET A 70 -20.01 10.63 5.34
CA MET A 70 -18.61 10.19 5.18
C MET A 70 -18.57 8.85 4.47
N ILE A 71 -17.77 8.77 3.43
CA ILE A 71 -17.43 7.52 2.72
C ILE A 71 -16.08 7.03 3.20
N VAL A 72 -16.01 5.76 3.62
CA VAL A 72 -14.77 5.08 4.01
C VAL A 72 -14.48 3.96 3.03
N LYS A 73 -13.38 4.07 2.31
CA LYS A 73 -12.94 3.12 1.28
C LYS A 73 -11.51 2.67 1.52
N VAL A 74 -11.04 1.75 0.69
CA VAL A 74 -9.63 1.35 0.61
C VAL A 74 -8.93 2.08 -0.53
N LYS A 75 -9.47 1.97 -1.75
CA LYS A 75 -8.89 2.53 -2.97
C LYS A 75 -9.58 3.84 -3.38
N GLU A 76 -8.86 4.58 -4.20
CA GLU A 76 -9.37 5.79 -4.84
C GLU A 76 -10.71 5.50 -5.56
N PRO A 77 -11.64 6.46 -5.55
CA PRO A 77 -12.80 6.39 -6.43
C PRO A 77 -12.37 6.30 -7.90
N ILE A 78 -13.13 5.53 -8.68
CA ILE A 78 -12.95 5.43 -10.13
C ILE A 78 -14.21 5.93 -10.87
N GLU A 79 -14.15 6.02 -12.18
CA GLU A 79 -15.13 6.72 -13.02
C GLU A 79 -16.61 6.48 -12.66
N PRO A 80 -17.10 5.24 -12.39
CA PRO A 80 -18.51 5.04 -12.00
C PRO A 80 -18.89 5.69 -10.66
N GLU A 81 -17.92 5.99 -9.78
CA GLU A 81 -18.14 6.57 -8.45
C GLU A 81 -18.14 8.10 -8.47
N TYR A 82 -17.51 8.73 -9.47
CA TYR A 82 -17.32 10.19 -9.49
C TYR A 82 -18.62 10.97 -9.41
N ALA A 83 -19.64 10.53 -10.14
CA ALA A 83 -20.95 11.17 -10.19
C ALA A 83 -21.76 11.01 -8.91
N LEU A 84 -21.41 10.06 -8.04
CA LEU A 84 -22.10 9.77 -6.80
C LEU A 84 -21.57 10.62 -5.63
N ILE A 85 -20.33 11.11 -5.74
CA ILE A 85 -19.69 11.89 -4.70
C ILE A 85 -20.25 13.32 -4.67
N ARG A 86 -20.77 13.73 -3.51
CA ARG A 86 -21.52 14.97 -3.34
C ARG A 86 -20.68 16.09 -2.76
N LYS A 87 -21.09 17.34 -3.05
CA LYS A 87 -20.48 18.53 -2.45
C LYS A 87 -20.53 18.45 -0.92
N GLY A 88 -19.38 18.66 -0.29
CA GLY A 88 -19.23 18.64 1.16
C GLY A 88 -19.16 17.23 1.78
N GLN A 89 -19.40 16.17 1.02
CA GLN A 89 -19.25 14.79 1.49
C GLN A 89 -17.78 14.52 1.81
N LEU A 90 -17.50 13.92 2.95
CA LEU A 90 -16.15 13.51 3.34
C LEU A 90 -15.83 12.17 2.69
N VAL A 91 -14.69 12.08 2.00
CA VAL A 91 -14.17 10.80 1.45
C VAL A 91 -12.84 10.52 2.11
N PHE A 92 -12.75 9.42 2.84
CA PHE A 92 -11.58 8.98 3.62
C PHE A 92 -11.07 7.65 3.04
N THR A 93 -9.97 7.70 2.29
CA THR A 93 -9.43 6.58 1.51
C THR A 93 -7.99 6.86 1.07
N TYR A 94 -7.31 5.88 0.41
CA TYR A 94 -6.16 6.18 -0.45
C TYR A 94 -6.65 6.86 -1.73
N PHE A 95 -6.01 7.94 -2.12
CA PHE A 95 -6.33 8.67 -3.36
C PHE A 95 -5.23 8.61 -4.41
N HIS A 96 -3.97 8.73 -3.99
CA HIS A 96 -2.83 8.81 -4.90
C HIS A 96 -2.98 9.90 -5.96
N PHE A 97 -3.55 11.04 -5.62
CA PHE A 97 -3.89 12.14 -6.53
C PHE A 97 -2.76 12.54 -7.49
N ALA A 98 -1.51 12.56 -7.02
CA ALA A 98 -0.38 12.95 -7.86
C ALA A 98 -0.14 12.02 -9.07
N CYS A 99 -0.74 10.84 -9.10
CA CYS A 99 -0.63 9.87 -10.18
C CYS A 99 -1.82 9.91 -11.15
N GLU A 100 -2.97 10.51 -10.74
CA GLU A 100 -4.26 10.38 -11.43
C GLU A 100 -4.91 11.75 -11.65
N ARG A 101 -4.66 12.35 -12.80
CA ARG A 101 -5.19 13.69 -13.15
C ARG A 101 -6.71 13.68 -13.23
N GLU A 102 -7.30 12.67 -13.87
CA GLU A 102 -8.75 12.55 -14.07
C GLU A 102 -9.49 12.48 -12.72
N LEU A 103 -9.01 11.65 -11.79
CA LEU A 103 -9.52 11.58 -10.42
C LEU A 103 -9.44 12.95 -9.73
N THR A 104 -8.29 13.63 -9.86
CA THR A 104 -8.08 14.94 -9.23
C THR A 104 -9.11 15.96 -9.74
N GLU A 105 -9.30 16.02 -11.05
CA GLU A 105 -10.29 16.93 -11.68
C GLU A 105 -11.73 16.55 -11.29
N ALA A 106 -12.06 15.26 -11.20
CA ALA A 106 -13.37 14.78 -10.76
C ALA A 106 -13.64 15.19 -9.30
N MET A 107 -12.67 15.04 -8.40
CA MET A 107 -12.84 15.42 -6.98
C MET A 107 -12.92 16.93 -6.80
N LEU A 108 -12.19 17.71 -7.57
CA LEU A 108 -12.34 19.19 -7.60
C LEU A 108 -13.76 19.59 -8.02
N LYS A 109 -14.28 18.98 -9.09
CA LYS A 109 -15.63 19.24 -9.61
C LYS A 109 -16.73 18.83 -8.63
N SER A 110 -16.55 17.72 -7.89
CA SER A 110 -17.54 17.24 -6.91
C SER A 110 -17.74 18.21 -5.75
N GLY A 111 -16.70 18.97 -5.38
CA GLY A 111 -16.70 19.83 -4.20
C GLY A 111 -16.68 19.07 -2.88
N ALA A 112 -16.29 17.79 -2.89
CA ALA A 112 -16.12 16.96 -1.70
C ALA A 112 -14.96 17.41 -0.82
N VAL A 113 -14.85 16.79 0.35
CA VAL A 113 -13.69 16.88 1.25
C VAL A 113 -12.91 15.56 1.14
N CYS A 114 -11.74 15.59 0.53
CA CYS A 114 -10.91 14.43 0.29
C CYS A 114 -9.77 14.36 1.32
N LEU A 115 -9.84 13.38 2.20
CA LEU A 115 -8.83 13.11 3.21
C LEU A 115 -8.10 11.81 2.86
N ALA A 116 -6.86 11.96 2.39
CA ALA A 116 -6.05 10.88 1.86
C ALA A 116 -5.28 10.16 2.96
N TYR A 117 -5.39 8.84 3.02
CA TYR A 117 -4.66 8.01 3.99
C TYR A 117 -3.15 8.20 3.90
N GLU A 118 -2.62 8.23 2.67
CA GLU A 118 -1.18 8.28 2.39
C GLU A 118 -0.51 9.62 2.75
N THR A 119 -1.29 10.66 3.03
CA THR A 119 -0.75 11.97 3.43
C THR A 119 -1.00 12.30 4.91
N VAL A 120 -1.69 11.44 5.65
CA VAL A 120 -1.73 11.52 7.13
C VAL A 120 -0.32 11.25 7.65
N GLN A 121 0.31 12.29 8.25
CA GLN A 121 1.72 12.22 8.63
C GLN A 121 1.95 12.70 10.06
N LEU A 122 2.56 11.84 10.86
CA LEU A 122 2.96 12.15 12.24
C LEU A 122 4.12 13.15 12.29
N PRO A 123 4.35 13.82 13.43
CA PRO A 123 5.43 14.81 13.59
C PRO A 123 6.84 14.26 13.30
N ASN A 124 7.05 12.97 13.48
CA ASN A 124 8.32 12.27 13.17
C ASN A 124 8.46 11.91 11.67
N GLY A 125 7.51 12.34 10.82
CA GLY A 125 7.51 12.08 9.38
C GLY A 125 6.92 10.72 8.98
N SER A 126 6.57 9.84 9.91
CA SER A 126 5.96 8.54 9.58
C SER A 126 4.52 8.67 9.07
N LEU A 127 4.12 7.73 8.21
CA LEU A 127 2.82 7.66 7.55
C LEU A 127 2.01 6.49 8.15
N PRO A 128 1.28 6.70 9.25
CA PRO A 128 0.70 5.62 10.04
C PRO A 128 -0.37 4.82 9.29
N LEU A 129 -1.02 5.41 8.29
CA LEU A 129 -2.06 4.72 7.50
C LEU A 129 -1.50 4.00 6.29
N LEU A 130 -0.29 4.36 5.83
CA LEU A 130 0.43 3.64 4.77
C LEU A 130 1.22 2.45 5.32
N LEU A 131 1.67 2.54 6.58
CA LEU A 131 2.52 1.56 7.24
C LEU A 131 1.97 0.11 7.17
N PRO A 132 0.68 -0.18 7.49
CA PRO A 132 0.17 -1.54 7.45
C PRO A 132 0.27 -2.19 6.07
N MET A 133 -0.02 -1.42 5.01
CA MET A 133 0.07 -1.92 3.63
C MET A 133 1.53 -2.13 3.20
N SER A 134 2.44 -1.29 3.66
CA SER A 134 3.88 -1.48 3.45
C SER A 134 4.41 -2.76 4.11
N GLU A 135 3.94 -3.07 5.32
CA GLU A 135 4.29 -4.30 6.02
C GLU A 135 3.75 -5.55 5.32
N VAL A 136 2.50 -5.51 4.85
CA VAL A 136 1.90 -6.61 4.08
C VAL A 136 2.64 -6.77 2.75
N ALA A 137 2.90 -5.68 2.02
CA ALA A 137 3.60 -5.71 0.74
C ALA A 137 5.00 -6.35 0.86
N GLY A 138 5.77 -5.97 1.88
CA GLY A 138 7.10 -6.54 2.12
C GLY A 138 7.07 -8.05 2.39
N ARG A 139 6.16 -8.51 3.24
CA ARG A 139 5.99 -9.93 3.52
C ARG A 139 5.56 -10.71 2.27
N MET A 140 4.62 -10.17 1.52
CA MET A 140 4.16 -10.78 0.26
C MET A 140 5.27 -10.79 -0.80
N ALA A 141 6.14 -9.79 -0.85
CA ALA A 141 7.27 -9.78 -1.77
C ALA A 141 8.20 -10.98 -1.55
N ALA A 142 8.52 -11.30 -0.31
CA ALA A 142 9.32 -12.49 0.01
C ALA A 142 8.61 -13.80 -0.36
N LEU A 143 7.30 -13.93 -0.07
CA LEU A 143 6.50 -15.09 -0.44
C LEU A 143 6.45 -15.28 -1.95
N ASN A 144 6.16 -14.20 -2.71
CA ASN A 144 6.08 -14.26 -4.16
C ASN A 144 7.46 -14.53 -4.79
N GLY A 145 8.53 -13.93 -4.25
CA GLY A 145 9.90 -14.24 -4.65
C GLY A 145 10.20 -15.74 -4.54
N ALA A 146 9.86 -16.35 -3.39
CA ALA A 146 10.01 -17.79 -3.17
C ALA A 146 9.13 -18.64 -4.09
N TYR A 147 7.90 -18.21 -4.35
CA TYR A 147 6.96 -18.91 -5.24
C TYR A 147 7.45 -18.93 -6.69
N TYR A 148 7.88 -17.76 -7.21
CA TYR A 148 8.37 -17.66 -8.59
C TYR A 148 9.80 -18.18 -8.77
N LEU A 149 10.54 -18.47 -7.69
CA LEU A 149 11.83 -19.15 -7.76
C LEU A 149 11.70 -20.64 -8.16
N GLN A 150 10.50 -21.23 -8.08
CA GLN A 150 10.23 -22.59 -8.50
C GLN A 150 10.43 -22.76 -10.01
N LYS A 151 10.98 -23.91 -10.44
CA LYS A 151 11.22 -24.17 -11.87
C LYS A 151 9.96 -24.13 -12.72
N THR A 152 8.84 -24.61 -12.19
CA THR A 152 7.53 -24.61 -12.85
C THR A 152 6.93 -23.20 -13.04
N LYS A 153 7.56 -22.17 -12.42
CA LYS A 153 7.16 -20.77 -12.47
C LYS A 153 8.19 -19.88 -13.21
N GLY A 154 9.16 -20.49 -13.86
CA GLY A 154 10.22 -19.78 -14.59
C GLY A 154 11.52 -19.56 -13.80
N GLY A 155 11.51 -19.82 -12.50
CA GLY A 155 12.66 -19.60 -11.63
C GLY A 155 13.76 -20.66 -11.74
N LYS A 156 14.80 -20.51 -10.91
CA LYS A 156 15.97 -21.40 -10.82
C LYS A 156 15.65 -22.81 -10.31
N GLY A 157 14.48 -23.04 -9.69
CA GLY A 157 14.12 -24.31 -9.08
C GLY A 157 14.76 -24.55 -7.71
N LYS A 158 14.98 -23.46 -6.94
CA LYS A 158 15.54 -23.52 -5.59
C LYS A 158 14.44 -23.42 -4.53
N LEU A 159 14.62 -24.12 -3.42
CA LEU A 159 13.81 -23.99 -2.21
C LEU A 159 14.41 -22.90 -1.32
N ILE A 160 13.59 -21.96 -0.85
CA ILE A 160 14.07 -20.80 -0.11
C ILE A 160 14.87 -21.16 1.15
N SER A 161 14.45 -22.17 1.90
CA SER A 161 15.13 -22.63 3.13
C SER A 161 16.33 -23.54 2.89
N GLY A 162 16.53 -24.05 1.65
CA GLY A 162 17.38 -25.22 1.45
C GLY A 162 16.85 -26.46 2.18
N VAL A 163 17.69 -27.48 2.29
CA VAL A 163 17.46 -28.69 3.10
C VAL A 163 18.81 -29.17 3.63
N PRO A 164 18.88 -30.15 4.59
CA PRO A 164 20.14 -30.67 5.06
C PRO A 164 21.06 -31.09 3.90
N GLY A 165 22.28 -30.53 3.85
CA GLY A 165 23.24 -30.71 2.76
C GLY A 165 23.09 -29.77 1.56
N VAL A 166 22.04 -28.93 1.51
CA VAL A 166 21.80 -27.96 0.45
C VAL A 166 21.63 -26.55 1.07
N ARG A 167 22.42 -25.60 0.61
CA ARG A 167 22.35 -24.20 1.14
C ARG A 167 21.02 -23.55 0.84
N PRO A 168 20.56 -22.63 1.72
CA PRO A 168 19.37 -21.82 1.46
C PRO A 168 19.57 -20.84 0.29
N THR A 169 18.47 -20.26 -0.13
CA THR A 169 18.41 -19.21 -1.12
C THR A 169 19.03 -17.92 -0.58
N ARG A 170 19.69 -17.16 -1.44
CA ARG A 170 20.20 -15.82 -1.14
C ARG A 170 19.24 -14.74 -1.65
N VAL A 171 18.81 -13.89 -0.73
CA VAL A 171 17.87 -12.80 -0.99
C VAL A 171 18.57 -11.46 -0.76
N LEU A 172 18.53 -10.59 -1.76
CA LEU A 172 19.01 -9.20 -1.67
C LEU A 172 17.81 -8.27 -1.56
N VAL A 173 17.74 -7.49 -0.49
CA VAL A 173 16.69 -6.48 -0.29
C VAL A 173 17.29 -5.08 -0.49
N LEU A 174 16.77 -4.34 -1.44
CA LEU A 174 17.19 -2.98 -1.76
C LEU A 174 16.26 -1.97 -1.08
N GLY A 175 16.78 -1.27 -0.07
CA GLY A 175 16.04 -0.34 0.79
C GLY A 175 15.67 -0.94 2.15
N GLY A 176 16.07 -0.27 3.22
CA GLY A 176 15.84 -0.65 4.61
C GLY A 176 14.61 0.00 5.23
N GLY A 177 13.65 0.51 4.44
CA GLY A 177 12.38 1.06 4.91
C GLY A 177 11.45 -0.02 5.49
N ILE A 178 10.20 0.34 5.74
CA ILE A 178 9.18 -0.58 6.30
C ILE A 178 8.98 -1.82 5.41
N VAL A 179 8.86 -1.60 4.09
CA VAL A 179 8.71 -2.69 3.11
C VAL A 179 9.91 -3.63 3.14
N GLY A 180 11.13 -3.07 3.08
CA GLY A 180 12.36 -3.86 3.04
C GLY A 180 12.62 -4.62 4.34
N GLU A 181 12.38 -4.01 5.50
CA GLU A 181 12.46 -4.70 6.79
C GLU A 181 11.47 -5.85 6.87
N ALA A 182 10.20 -5.62 6.46
CA ALA A 182 9.19 -6.68 6.47
C ALA A 182 9.53 -7.82 5.51
N ALA A 183 10.09 -7.51 4.33
CA ALA A 183 10.57 -8.48 3.36
C ALA A 183 11.76 -9.29 3.89
N ALA A 184 12.76 -8.62 4.46
CA ALA A 184 13.94 -9.26 5.03
C ALA A 184 13.57 -10.19 6.20
N ARG A 185 12.73 -9.71 7.11
CA ARG A 185 12.22 -10.50 8.24
C ARG A 185 11.46 -11.75 7.78
N MET A 186 10.60 -11.61 6.76
CA MET A 186 9.85 -12.73 6.22
C MET A 186 10.75 -13.73 5.50
N ALA A 187 11.65 -13.29 4.62
CA ALA A 187 12.59 -14.17 3.93
C ALA A 187 13.51 -14.90 4.91
N ALA A 188 14.04 -14.20 5.91
CA ALA A 188 14.84 -14.81 6.97
C ALA A 188 14.05 -15.82 7.79
N GLY A 189 12.79 -15.55 8.12
CA GLY A 189 11.88 -16.47 8.80
C GLY A 189 11.57 -17.73 7.99
N MET A 190 11.62 -17.66 6.66
CA MET A 190 11.53 -18.82 5.77
C MET A 190 12.87 -19.56 5.62
N GLY A 191 13.95 -19.11 6.28
CA GLY A 191 15.25 -19.76 6.30
C GLY A 191 16.23 -19.29 5.23
N ALA A 192 15.97 -18.22 4.49
CA ALA A 192 16.90 -17.65 3.52
C ALA A 192 18.14 -17.02 4.17
N GLU A 193 19.25 -16.92 3.45
CA GLU A 193 20.34 -15.98 3.73
C GLU A 193 19.96 -14.61 3.12
N VAL A 194 19.84 -13.57 3.94
CA VAL A 194 19.36 -12.27 3.48
C VAL A 194 20.44 -11.20 3.62
N THR A 195 20.61 -10.39 2.58
CA THR A 195 21.36 -9.13 2.64
C THR A 195 20.37 -7.98 2.45
N ILE A 196 20.27 -7.06 3.43
CA ILE A 196 19.47 -5.85 3.31
C ILE A 196 20.37 -4.63 3.15
N THR A 197 20.00 -3.74 2.20
CA THR A 197 20.81 -2.55 1.90
C THR A 197 20.06 -1.26 2.21
N ASP A 198 20.79 -0.24 2.68
CA ASP A 198 20.30 1.12 2.82
C ASP A 198 21.47 2.12 2.70
N ILE A 199 21.19 3.38 2.39
CA ILE A 199 22.18 4.46 2.41
C ILE A 199 22.35 5.07 3.81
N SER A 200 21.41 4.84 4.71
CA SER A 200 21.41 5.37 6.07
C SER A 200 22.12 4.42 7.03
N LEU A 201 23.33 4.75 7.44
CA LEU A 201 24.05 3.98 8.47
C LEU A 201 23.30 3.88 9.80
N PRO A 202 22.61 4.93 10.30
CA PRO A 202 21.76 4.79 11.48
C PRO A 202 20.66 3.74 11.30
N ARG A 203 20.03 3.68 10.11
CA ARG A 203 19.00 2.68 9.80
C ARG A 203 19.60 1.27 9.73
N LEU A 204 20.76 1.11 9.10
CA LEU A 204 21.45 -0.18 9.05
C LEU A 204 21.81 -0.70 10.46
N ARG A 205 22.26 0.17 11.38
CA ARG A 205 22.50 -0.21 12.79
C ARG A 205 21.23 -0.68 13.50
N GLN A 206 20.11 -0.01 13.27
CA GLN A 206 18.82 -0.41 13.81
C GLN A 206 18.41 -1.80 13.28
N LEU A 207 18.48 -2.00 11.96
CA LEU A 207 18.15 -3.28 11.32
C LEU A 207 19.05 -4.43 11.80
N ASP A 208 20.33 -4.17 12.01
CA ASP A 208 21.30 -5.15 12.54
C ASP A 208 20.93 -5.65 13.94
N MET A 209 20.37 -4.76 14.77
CA MET A 209 19.90 -5.11 16.11
C MET A 209 18.53 -5.83 16.11
N GLU A 210 17.66 -5.53 15.15
CA GLU A 210 16.26 -5.96 15.16
C GLU A 210 15.99 -7.21 14.32
N LEU A 211 16.84 -7.49 13.32
CA LEU A 211 16.67 -8.59 12.41
C LEU A 211 17.38 -9.88 12.88
N PRO A 212 16.90 -11.07 12.44
CA PRO A 212 17.52 -12.34 12.80
C PRO A 212 18.98 -12.45 12.30
N SER A 213 19.75 -13.35 12.89
CA SER A 213 21.19 -13.54 12.61
C SER A 213 21.53 -14.02 11.18
N ASN A 214 20.55 -14.51 10.44
CA ASN A 214 20.68 -14.84 9.02
C ASN A 214 20.40 -13.66 8.08
N VAL A 215 20.31 -12.44 8.63
CA VAL A 215 20.24 -11.18 7.89
C VAL A 215 21.53 -10.40 8.11
N SER A 216 22.17 -10.01 7.02
CA SER A 216 23.33 -9.11 7.02
C SER A 216 22.94 -7.75 6.46
N THR A 217 23.54 -6.69 7.01
CA THR A 217 23.32 -5.32 6.52
C THR A 217 24.48 -4.91 5.60
N LEU A 218 24.19 -4.15 4.54
CA LEU A 218 25.17 -3.67 3.59
C LEU A 218 24.85 -2.24 3.14
N TYR A 219 25.86 -1.38 3.05
CA TYR A 219 25.68 -0.03 2.53
C TYR A 219 25.29 -0.06 1.04
N SER A 220 24.19 0.61 0.70
CA SER A 220 23.66 0.66 -0.68
C SER A 220 24.54 1.53 -1.56
N SER A 221 25.33 0.90 -2.42
CA SER A 221 26.08 1.55 -3.50
C SER A 221 26.01 0.68 -4.76
N ALA A 222 26.12 1.29 -5.92
CA ALA A 222 26.14 0.55 -7.20
C ALA A 222 27.23 -0.53 -7.22
N HIS A 223 28.39 -0.27 -6.60
CA HIS A 223 29.49 -1.25 -6.50
C HIS A 223 29.09 -2.46 -5.65
N ASN A 224 28.54 -2.23 -4.47
CA ASN A 224 28.14 -3.31 -3.56
C ASN A 224 27.00 -4.13 -4.15
N ILE A 225 25.98 -3.47 -4.73
CA ILE A 225 24.88 -4.16 -5.40
C ILE A 225 25.41 -5.06 -6.52
N ARG A 226 26.26 -4.54 -7.43
CA ARG A 226 26.88 -5.34 -8.51
C ARG A 226 27.65 -6.56 -7.99
N LYS A 227 28.30 -6.44 -6.84
CA LYS A 227 29.08 -7.53 -6.23
C LYS A 227 28.19 -8.64 -5.69
N GLU A 228 26.99 -8.32 -5.19
CA GLU A 228 26.03 -9.30 -4.67
C GLU A 228 25.30 -10.07 -5.79
N LEU A 229 24.99 -9.41 -6.94
CA LEU A 229 24.12 -9.95 -7.99
C LEU A 229 24.50 -11.34 -8.53
N PRO A 230 25.79 -11.71 -8.71
CA PRO A 230 26.15 -13.04 -9.23
C PRO A 230 25.72 -14.19 -8.34
N SER A 231 25.48 -13.94 -7.05
CA SER A 231 25.20 -14.99 -6.07
C SER A 231 23.77 -15.00 -5.57
N VAL A 232 22.94 -14.00 -5.93
CA VAL A 232 21.58 -13.90 -5.45
C VAL A 232 20.60 -14.72 -6.28
N ASP A 233 19.52 -15.12 -5.63
CA ASP A 233 18.43 -15.86 -6.24
C ASP A 233 17.15 -15.03 -6.33
N ILE A 234 16.97 -14.12 -5.38
CA ILE A 234 15.82 -13.19 -5.31
C ILE A 234 16.36 -11.80 -4.99
N VAL A 235 15.90 -10.77 -5.72
CA VAL A 235 16.11 -9.36 -5.39
C VAL A 235 14.76 -8.70 -5.14
N ILE A 236 14.63 -8.01 -4.01
CA ILE A 236 13.41 -7.28 -3.65
C ILE A 236 13.72 -5.78 -3.66
N GLY A 237 13.11 -5.06 -4.59
CA GLY A 237 13.17 -3.60 -4.70
C GLY A 237 12.11 -2.95 -3.80
N SER A 238 12.55 -2.21 -2.78
CA SER A 238 11.67 -1.62 -1.76
C SER A 238 12.04 -0.18 -1.41
N VAL A 239 12.81 0.49 -2.29
CA VAL A 239 13.15 1.90 -2.10
C VAL A 239 11.97 2.76 -2.53
N LEU A 240 11.58 3.69 -1.66
CA LEU A 240 10.55 4.68 -1.91
C LEU A 240 11.15 6.05 -1.55
N VAL A 241 11.11 6.97 -2.51
CA VAL A 241 11.51 8.37 -2.29
C VAL A 241 10.24 9.22 -2.24
N PRO A 242 9.86 9.76 -1.06
CA PRO A 242 8.66 10.57 -0.95
C PRO A 242 8.70 11.78 -1.89
N GLY A 243 7.70 11.89 -2.77
CA GLY A 243 7.57 13.03 -3.68
C GLY A 243 8.49 13.03 -4.90
N ASP A 244 9.29 11.97 -5.12
CA ASP A 244 10.16 11.85 -6.29
C ASP A 244 10.07 10.45 -6.90
N LYS A 245 10.61 10.29 -8.10
CA LYS A 245 10.71 8.97 -8.75
C LYS A 245 11.72 8.09 -8.03
N THR A 246 11.40 6.83 -7.89
CA THR A 246 12.33 5.82 -7.35
C THR A 246 13.56 5.72 -8.27
N PRO A 247 14.80 5.76 -7.73
CA PRO A 247 16.00 5.56 -8.55
C PRO A 247 16.08 4.11 -9.03
N HIS A 248 16.51 3.90 -10.27
CA HIS A 248 16.81 2.57 -10.78
C HIS A 248 18.12 2.06 -10.16
N LEU A 249 18.00 1.14 -9.21
CA LEU A 249 19.16 0.53 -8.52
C LEU A 249 19.71 -0.67 -9.28
N ILE A 250 18.89 -1.32 -10.10
CA ILE A 250 19.30 -2.38 -11.04
C ILE A 250 19.06 -1.86 -12.44
N THR A 251 20.14 -1.70 -13.19
CA THR A 251 20.11 -1.32 -14.61
C THR A 251 20.06 -2.56 -15.50
N ARG A 252 19.67 -2.39 -16.77
CA ARG A 252 19.51 -3.52 -17.69
C ARG A 252 20.80 -4.33 -17.88
N ASP A 253 21.95 -3.68 -17.94
CA ASP A 253 23.25 -4.35 -18.04
C ASP A 253 23.57 -5.23 -16.83
N MET A 254 23.05 -4.88 -15.64
CA MET A 254 23.22 -5.66 -14.43
C MET A 254 22.46 -7.00 -14.46
N LEU A 255 21.44 -7.16 -15.30
CA LEU A 255 20.73 -8.44 -15.43
C LEU A 255 21.67 -9.56 -15.86
N GLN A 256 22.69 -9.24 -16.68
CA GLN A 256 23.69 -10.20 -17.16
C GLN A 256 24.63 -10.72 -16.05
N LEU A 257 24.66 -10.05 -14.90
CA LEU A 257 25.42 -10.52 -13.73
C LEU A 257 24.71 -11.63 -12.96
N MET A 258 23.41 -11.77 -13.16
CA MET A 258 22.58 -12.73 -12.46
C MET A 258 22.42 -14.03 -13.27
N GLU A 259 22.21 -15.14 -12.59
CA GLU A 259 21.90 -16.40 -13.25
C GLU A 259 20.46 -16.40 -13.81
N PRO A 260 20.21 -17.02 -14.98
CA PRO A 260 18.86 -17.18 -15.51
C PRO A 260 17.92 -17.82 -14.50
N GLY A 261 16.68 -17.30 -14.42
CA GLY A 261 15.68 -17.71 -13.44
C GLY A 261 15.82 -17.05 -12.06
N THR A 262 16.74 -16.09 -11.89
CA THR A 262 16.69 -15.16 -10.74
C THR A 262 15.38 -14.37 -10.76
N VAL A 263 14.80 -14.11 -9.60
CA VAL A 263 13.53 -13.41 -9.46
C VAL A 263 13.74 -11.99 -8.94
N LEU A 264 13.27 -11.00 -9.69
CA LEU A 264 13.18 -9.60 -9.27
C LEU A 264 11.75 -9.29 -8.82
N VAL A 265 11.58 -8.83 -7.60
CA VAL A 265 10.29 -8.41 -7.03
C VAL A 265 10.34 -6.89 -6.82
N ASP A 266 9.60 -6.13 -7.59
CA ASP A 266 9.56 -4.67 -7.49
C ASP A 266 8.32 -4.19 -6.74
N VAL A 267 8.49 -3.87 -5.46
CA VAL A 267 7.40 -3.37 -4.62
C VAL A 267 7.15 -1.87 -4.83
N ALA A 268 8.14 -1.15 -5.36
CA ALA A 268 8.05 0.27 -5.62
C ALA A 268 7.47 0.60 -7.00
N ILE A 269 6.87 -0.37 -7.68
CA ILE A 269 6.40 -0.24 -9.08
C ILE A 269 5.42 0.92 -9.28
N ASP A 270 4.56 1.21 -8.30
CA ASP A 270 3.60 2.31 -8.34
C ASP A 270 4.28 3.70 -8.43
N GLN A 271 5.58 3.78 -8.12
CA GLN A 271 6.41 5.00 -8.20
C GLN A 271 7.54 4.88 -9.23
N GLY A 272 7.33 4.07 -10.25
CA GLY A 272 8.28 3.88 -11.35
C GLY A 272 9.22 2.69 -11.22
N GLY A 273 9.29 2.07 -10.04
CA GLY A 273 10.06 0.86 -9.79
C GLY A 273 11.55 1.08 -9.48
N CYS A 274 12.17 0.10 -8.83
CA CYS A 274 13.59 0.09 -8.47
C CYS A 274 14.49 -0.46 -9.60
N PHE A 275 13.92 -1.06 -10.63
CA PHE A 275 14.67 -1.69 -11.72
C PHE A 275 14.34 -1.01 -13.04
N GLU A 276 15.36 -0.75 -13.85
CA GLU A 276 15.22 -0.10 -15.18
C GLU A 276 14.26 -0.89 -16.10
N THR A 277 14.19 -2.21 -15.92
CA THR A 277 13.35 -3.12 -16.71
C THR A 277 11.98 -3.36 -16.10
N SER A 278 11.64 -2.70 -14.99
CA SER A 278 10.35 -2.82 -14.36
C SER A 278 9.23 -2.20 -15.19
N ARG A 279 8.11 -2.91 -15.28
CA ARG A 279 6.83 -2.40 -15.78
C ARG A 279 5.69 -2.95 -14.94
N PRO A 280 4.63 -2.18 -14.68
CA PRO A 280 3.50 -2.64 -13.89
C PRO A 280 2.86 -3.91 -14.46
N THR A 281 2.53 -4.84 -13.56
CA THR A 281 1.77 -6.05 -13.85
C THR A 281 0.55 -6.13 -12.93
N THR A 282 -0.31 -7.11 -13.18
CA THR A 282 -1.55 -7.34 -12.42
C THR A 282 -1.52 -8.70 -11.74
N HIS A 283 -2.43 -8.94 -10.79
CA HIS A 283 -2.58 -10.27 -10.18
C HIS A 283 -2.98 -11.35 -11.19
N SER A 284 -3.60 -10.99 -12.30
CA SER A 284 -4.00 -11.93 -13.37
C SER A 284 -2.80 -12.34 -14.24
N GLU A 285 -1.87 -11.42 -14.49
CA GLU A 285 -0.63 -11.63 -15.23
C GLU A 285 0.56 -11.07 -14.44
N PRO A 286 1.01 -11.78 -13.38
CA PRO A 286 1.87 -11.16 -12.36
C PRO A 286 3.34 -11.08 -12.73
N VAL A 287 3.80 -11.87 -13.71
CA VAL A 287 5.22 -11.95 -14.06
C VAL A 287 5.47 -11.82 -15.56
N TYR A 288 6.67 -11.39 -15.90
CA TYR A 288 7.24 -11.46 -17.24
C TYR A 288 8.75 -11.73 -17.13
N GLU A 289 9.38 -12.07 -18.25
CA GLU A 289 10.82 -12.35 -18.32
C GLU A 289 11.53 -11.29 -19.15
N VAL A 290 12.71 -10.85 -18.69
CA VAL A 290 13.65 -10.02 -19.45
C VAL A 290 15.03 -10.61 -19.30
N ASP A 291 15.68 -10.90 -20.42
CA ASP A 291 17.07 -11.42 -20.46
C ASP A 291 17.29 -12.66 -19.54
N GLY A 292 16.28 -13.54 -19.45
CA GLY A 292 16.30 -14.75 -18.60
C GLY A 292 15.96 -14.51 -17.12
N ILE A 293 15.63 -13.29 -16.73
CA ILE A 293 15.32 -12.90 -15.35
C ILE A 293 13.81 -12.69 -15.17
N VAL A 294 13.23 -13.37 -14.18
CA VAL A 294 11.79 -13.26 -13.88
C VAL A 294 11.50 -11.98 -13.12
N HIS A 295 10.56 -11.19 -13.62
CA HIS A 295 10.11 -9.94 -12.99
C HIS A 295 8.69 -10.11 -12.44
N TYR A 296 8.52 -9.85 -11.14
CA TYR A 296 7.23 -9.73 -10.45
C TYR A 296 7.04 -8.26 -10.05
N CYS A 297 6.16 -7.55 -10.73
CA CYS A 297 5.96 -6.10 -10.58
C CYS A 297 4.47 -5.77 -10.41
N VAL A 298 3.76 -6.57 -9.62
CA VAL A 298 2.33 -6.39 -9.40
C VAL A 298 2.05 -5.11 -8.63
N ALA A 299 1.29 -4.21 -9.25
CA ALA A 299 0.70 -3.09 -8.55
C ALA A 299 -0.35 -3.61 -7.55
N ASN A 300 -0.41 -3.01 -6.35
CA ASN A 300 -1.36 -3.41 -5.31
C ASN A 300 -1.12 -4.82 -4.72
N ILE A 301 0.12 -5.17 -4.44
CA ILE A 301 0.49 -6.46 -3.79
C ILE A 301 -0.38 -6.80 -2.57
N PRO A 302 -0.71 -5.87 -1.64
CA PRO A 302 -1.57 -6.16 -0.48
C PRO A 302 -2.98 -6.63 -0.82
N GLY A 303 -3.49 -6.33 -2.01
CA GLY A 303 -4.79 -6.78 -2.49
C GLY A 303 -4.92 -8.30 -2.62
N ALA A 304 -3.79 -9.03 -2.72
CA ALA A 304 -3.77 -10.49 -2.78
C ALA A 304 -4.17 -11.19 -1.47
N VAL A 305 -4.10 -10.50 -0.35
CA VAL A 305 -4.45 -11.02 0.99
C VAL A 305 -5.47 -10.10 1.67
N PRO A 306 -6.68 -9.99 1.10
CA PRO A 306 -7.65 -8.96 1.47
C PRO A 306 -8.12 -9.05 2.93
N ASN A 307 -8.24 -10.24 3.50
CA ASN A 307 -8.60 -10.43 4.91
C ASN A 307 -7.58 -9.75 5.84
N THR A 308 -6.31 -10.14 5.74
CA THR A 308 -5.22 -9.55 6.56
C THR A 308 -5.09 -8.05 6.32
N SER A 309 -5.15 -7.63 5.06
CA SER A 309 -5.00 -6.22 4.68
C SER A 309 -6.14 -5.36 5.21
N THR A 310 -7.39 -5.83 5.15
CA THR A 310 -8.55 -5.13 5.68
C THR A 310 -8.46 -4.96 7.19
N ILE A 311 -8.13 -6.02 7.91
CA ILE A 311 -7.98 -5.96 9.37
C ILE A 311 -6.86 -4.99 9.75
N ALA A 312 -5.69 -5.11 9.14
CA ALA A 312 -4.56 -4.25 9.42
C ALA A 312 -4.85 -2.77 9.11
N LEU A 313 -5.53 -2.50 8.00
CA LEU A 313 -5.92 -1.13 7.62
C LEU A 313 -6.97 -0.57 8.58
N THR A 314 -8.03 -1.32 8.88
CA THR A 314 -9.07 -0.90 9.85
C THR A 314 -8.45 -0.55 11.20
N ASN A 315 -7.55 -1.38 11.72
CA ASN A 315 -6.87 -1.12 13.00
C ASN A 315 -6.11 0.22 13.00
N ALA A 316 -5.57 0.64 11.86
CA ALA A 316 -4.86 1.91 11.74
C ALA A 316 -5.81 3.10 11.51
N THR A 317 -6.85 2.92 10.70
CA THR A 317 -7.75 4.00 10.27
C THR A 317 -8.86 4.30 11.27
N LEU A 318 -9.29 3.31 12.08
CA LEU A 318 -10.46 3.39 12.94
C LEU A 318 -10.45 4.60 13.88
N LYS A 319 -9.34 4.88 14.56
CA LYS A 319 -9.25 6.03 15.47
C LYS A 319 -9.49 7.36 14.78
N TYR A 320 -9.07 7.48 13.52
CA TYR A 320 -9.28 8.68 12.71
C TYR A 320 -10.72 8.75 12.19
N ALA A 321 -11.27 7.61 11.75
CA ALA A 321 -12.67 7.53 11.32
C ALA A 321 -13.62 7.92 12.46
N VAL A 322 -13.38 7.43 13.69
CA VAL A 322 -14.13 7.81 14.88
C VAL A 322 -13.99 9.31 15.15
N ALA A 323 -12.77 9.86 15.15
CA ALA A 323 -12.57 11.28 15.40
C ALA A 323 -13.27 12.18 14.37
N LEU A 324 -13.23 11.78 13.09
CA LEU A 324 -13.92 12.45 11.99
C LEU A 324 -15.45 12.38 12.15
N ALA A 325 -15.95 11.22 12.57
CA ALA A 325 -17.39 11.00 12.78
C ALA A 325 -17.95 11.77 13.98
N ASP A 326 -17.21 11.75 15.11
CA ASP A 326 -17.62 12.40 16.36
C ASP A 326 -17.61 13.93 16.27
N LYS A 327 -16.55 14.48 15.67
CA LYS A 327 -16.25 15.92 15.73
C LYS A 327 -16.54 16.68 14.43
N GLY A 328 -16.75 15.95 13.33
CA GLY A 328 -16.66 16.53 11.98
C GLY A 328 -15.21 16.80 11.56
N TRP A 329 -14.96 16.83 10.26
CA TRP A 329 -13.60 16.91 9.72
C TRP A 329 -12.84 18.18 10.13
N GLN A 330 -13.51 19.35 10.24
CA GLN A 330 -12.86 20.61 10.63
C GLN A 330 -12.27 20.53 12.05
N GLN A 331 -13.08 20.10 13.02
CA GLN A 331 -12.63 20.01 14.41
C GLN A 331 -11.63 18.89 14.61
N ALA A 332 -11.84 17.74 13.97
CA ALA A 332 -10.89 16.62 14.02
C ALA A 332 -9.49 17.03 13.50
N CYS A 333 -9.46 17.79 12.39
CA CYS A 333 -8.20 18.28 11.82
C CYS A 333 -7.58 19.47 12.60
N ARG A 334 -8.36 20.23 13.39
CA ARG A 334 -7.79 21.20 14.34
C ARG A 334 -7.11 20.52 15.52
N ASP A 335 -7.70 19.43 16.00
CA ASP A 335 -7.23 18.68 17.17
C ASP A 335 -6.03 17.78 16.83
N ASP A 336 -5.92 17.33 15.58
CA ASP A 336 -4.87 16.41 15.12
C ASP A 336 -4.19 16.94 13.85
N GLU A 337 -2.95 17.42 14.03
CA GLU A 337 -2.15 17.94 12.91
C GLU A 337 -1.81 16.85 11.88
N ALA A 338 -1.62 15.60 12.31
CA ALA A 338 -1.36 14.50 11.39
C ALA A 338 -2.55 14.26 10.47
N LEU A 339 -3.76 14.28 11.04
CA LEU A 339 -5.00 14.14 10.27
C LEU A 339 -5.21 15.35 9.32
N ARG A 340 -4.87 16.57 9.77
CA ARG A 340 -4.93 17.78 8.93
C ARG A 340 -4.08 17.66 7.67
N LYS A 341 -2.90 17.06 7.76
CA LYS A 341 -2.03 16.80 6.59
C LYS A 341 -2.65 15.79 5.59
N GLY A 342 -3.64 15.01 6.03
CA GLY A 342 -4.43 14.14 5.18
C GLY A 342 -5.34 14.88 4.19
N LEU A 343 -5.67 16.15 4.44
CA LEU A 343 -6.54 16.93 3.55
C LEU A 343 -5.81 17.26 2.24
N ASN A 344 -6.35 16.81 1.12
CA ASN A 344 -5.78 17.06 -0.21
C ASN A 344 -6.64 18.00 -1.06
N ILE A 345 -7.97 17.78 -1.08
CA ILE A 345 -8.94 18.61 -1.79
C ILE A 345 -10.07 18.95 -0.81
N VAL A 346 -10.46 20.22 -0.76
CA VAL A 346 -11.54 20.71 0.09
C VAL A 346 -12.42 21.68 -0.70
N HIS A 347 -13.69 21.33 -0.87
CA HIS A 347 -14.69 22.18 -1.55
C HIS A 347 -14.26 22.71 -2.92
N GLY A 348 -13.62 21.85 -3.73
CA GLY A 348 -13.17 22.19 -5.08
C GLY A 348 -11.83 22.93 -5.14
N LYS A 349 -11.04 22.93 -4.05
CA LYS A 349 -9.73 23.59 -3.96
C LYS A 349 -8.65 22.57 -3.60
N VAL A 350 -7.49 22.67 -4.24
CA VAL A 350 -6.32 21.85 -3.88
C VAL A 350 -5.64 22.48 -2.67
N VAL A 351 -5.62 21.76 -1.55
CA VAL A 351 -5.04 22.21 -0.28
C VAL A 351 -3.76 21.46 0.09
N PHE A 352 -3.34 20.52 -0.73
CA PHE A 352 -2.08 19.79 -0.59
C PHE A 352 -1.12 20.16 -1.72
N LYS A 353 0.01 20.79 -1.34
CA LYS A 353 0.92 21.44 -2.27
C LYS A 353 1.47 20.49 -3.35
N ALA A 354 1.83 19.26 -2.98
CA ALA A 354 2.42 18.33 -3.95
C ALA A 354 1.47 17.99 -5.11
N VAL A 355 0.17 17.90 -4.86
CA VAL A 355 -0.85 17.67 -5.91
C VAL A 355 -0.96 18.90 -6.83
N ALA A 356 -0.94 20.10 -6.26
CA ALA A 356 -0.95 21.33 -7.04
C ALA A 356 0.26 21.44 -7.95
N ASP A 357 1.47 21.17 -7.42
CA ASP A 357 2.74 21.28 -8.15
C ASP A 357 2.81 20.29 -9.33
N VAL A 358 2.37 19.05 -9.16
CA VAL A 358 2.42 18.01 -10.21
C VAL A 358 1.55 18.38 -11.42
N PHE A 359 0.38 18.96 -11.19
CA PHE A 359 -0.57 19.25 -12.26
C PHE A 359 -0.62 20.71 -12.68
N GLY A 360 0.15 21.59 -12.04
CA GLY A 360 0.12 23.03 -12.28
C GLY A 360 -1.21 23.68 -11.87
N LEU A 361 -1.85 23.13 -10.81
CA LEU A 361 -3.13 23.64 -10.29
C LEU A 361 -2.90 24.72 -9.24
N PRO A 362 -3.87 25.65 -9.05
CA PRO A 362 -3.81 26.61 -7.95
C PRO A 362 -3.74 25.91 -6.59
N TYR A 363 -2.76 26.29 -5.77
CA TYR A 363 -2.65 25.84 -4.39
C TYR A 363 -3.31 26.86 -3.45
N GLU A 364 -4.27 26.41 -2.66
CA GLU A 364 -4.95 27.24 -1.68
C GLU A 364 -4.76 26.63 -0.27
N PRO A 365 -3.82 27.15 0.54
CA PRO A 365 -3.59 26.63 1.89
C PRO A 365 -4.86 26.77 2.74
N LEU A 366 -5.26 25.68 3.40
CA LEU A 366 -6.45 25.66 4.22
C LEU A 366 -6.16 26.25 5.61
N THR A 367 -6.89 27.28 5.98
CA THR A 367 -6.96 27.78 7.37
C THR A 367 -8.20 27.20 8.02
N LEU A 368 -8.01 26.37 9.08
CA LEU A 368 -9.07 25.73 9.87
C LEU A 368 -9.37 26.53 11.14
#